data_8558f91cdd735fb67422d83c6bede70e
#
_entry.id   8558f91cdd735fb67422d83c6bede70e
#
_cell.length_a   1.000
_cell.length_b   1.000
_cell.length_c   1.000
_cell.angle_alpha   90.00
_cell.angle_beta   90.00
_cell.angle_gamma   90.00
#
_symmetry.space_group_name_H-M   'P 1'
#
loop_
_entity.id
_entity.type
_entity.pdbx_description
1 polymer ?
#
loop_
_entity_poly.entity_id
_entity_poly.type
_entity_poly.pdbx_seq_one_letter_code
_entity_poly.pdbx_strand_id
1 'polypeptide(L)'
;MSETDGLDSVDRAVVNAFQGGFPVVTEPFDPAAAALRDRGVDVSGEELLERVRRLDEAGTLTRFGALIDAGEIGGTATLVAMCAPEERFDEVAEQVNAHREVAHNYRREHPHLNMWFVVSVSDPDAVDRVLADIEAETGRETYNLPKQREFRVEAKFPLDGPVPDGDVDCSGLGPDVEPVDRDTLTPAERDLVVEIQDGLPVTETPYADVAAGLDADPGWVRRTIKRFDAEGKVRRVGVVPNHYALGYTENGMTVWDVPDDVVDEVGPAVASLEFVTHCYERPRHEGVWPYNFFAMTHGRSEAESQRRIEEVRATMDGYWDVSEGDWDTLFSTEILKKTGIRMAERADANTE
;
A
#
# COMPACT_ATOMS: atom_id res chain seq x y z
N MET A 1 -3.25 -22.64 -14.56
CA MET A 1 -3.06 -21.54 -15.54
C MET A 1 -2.91 -20.29 -14.69
N SER A 2 -1.78 -19.63 -14.73
CA SER A 2 -1.61 -18.38 -13.97
C SER A 2 -2.51 -17.33 -14.61
N GLU A 3 -3.18 -16.49 -13.81
CA GLU A 3 -4.05 -15.40 -14.29
C GLU A 3 -3.29 -14.41 -15.20
N THR A 4 -1.96 -14.40 -15.14
CA THR A 4 -1.08 -13.64 -16.05
C THR A 4 -1.06 -14.17 -17.49
N ASP A 5 -1.57 -15.39 -17.77
CA ASP A 5 -1.67 -15.94 -19.13
C ASP A 5 -2.67 -15.16 -20.02
N GLY A 6 -3.53 -14.32 -19.42
CA GLY A 6 -4.47 -13.45 -20.13
C GLY A 6 -3.94 -12.06 -20.50
N LEU A 7 -2.78 -11.64 -19.97
CA LEU A 7 -2.19 -10.32 -20.24
C LEU A 7 -1.31 -10.34 -21.48
N ASP A 8 -1.62 -9.51 -22.46
CA ASP A 8 -0.77 -9.32 -23.63
C ASP A 8 0.46 -8.41 -23.31
N SER A 9 1.33 -8.20 -24.29
CA SER A 9 2.53 -7.41 -24.10
C SER A 9 2.26 -5.93 -23.79
N VAL A 10 1.17 -5.37 -24.29
CA VAL A 10 0.77 -3.99 -24.03
C VAL A 10 0.20 -3.86 -22.63
N ASP A 11 -0.62 -4.82 -22.16
CA ASP A 11 -1.13 -4.84 -20.78
C ASP A 11 0.02 -4.87 -19.76
N ARG A 12 1.02 -5.72 -20.01
CA ARG A 12 2.23 -5.80 -19.16
C ARG A 12 3.00 -4.49 -19.16
N ALA A 13 3.14 -3.86 -20.32
CA ALA A 13 3.78 -2.54 -20.45
C ALA A 13 3.00 -1.47 -19.65
N VAL A 14 1.68 -1.45 -19.74
CA VAL A 14 0.82 -0.52 -18.99
C VAL A 14 1.00 -0.69 -17.48
N VAL A 15 0.93 -1.92 -16.98
CA VAL A 15 1.13 -2.19 -15.55
C VAL A 15 2.52 -1.73 -15.11
N ASN A 16 3.57 -2.11 -15.82
CA ASN A 16 4.95 -1.78 -15.43
C ASN A 16 5.23 -0.28 -15.50
N ALA A 17 4.77 0.39 -16.55
CA ALA A 17 5.07 1.80 -16.78
C ALA A 17 4.37 2.74 -15.78
N PHE A 18 3.15 2.38 -15.34
CA PHE A 18 2.31 3.29 -14.57
C PHE A 18 2.09 2.90 -13.11
N GLN A 19 2.85 1.92 -12.60
CA GLN A 19 2.88 1.67 -11.17
C GLN A 19 3.55 2.81 -10.40
N GLY A 20 4.52 3.51 -11.01
CA GLY A 20 5.27 4.60 -10.39
C GLY A 20 4.63 5.96 -10.53
N GLY A 21 3.77 6.18 -11.52
CA GLY A 21 3.13 7.47 -11.76
C GLY A 21 2.18 7.46 -12.93
N PHE A 22 1.24 8.42 -12.95
CA PHE A 22 0.33 8.67 -14.07
C PHE A 22 0.10 10.19 -14.22
N PRO A 23 -0.14 10.71 -15.45
CA PRO A 23 -0.28 12.15 -15.67
C PRO A 23 -1.46 12.77 -14.90
N VAL A 24 -1.23 13.92 -14.24
CA VAL A 24 -2.29 14.70 -13.56
C VAL A 24 -2.66 15.90 -14.42
N VAL A 25 -3.26 15.63 -15.59
CA VAL A 25 -3.68 16.61 -16.61
C VAL A 25 -5.15 16.41 -16.95
N THR A 26 -5.74 17.26 -17.82
CA THR A 26 -7.16 17.21 -18.15
C THR A 26 -7.54 15.86 -18.79
N GLU A 27 -6.78 15.44 -19.78
CA GLU A 27 -6.96 14.19 -20.54
C GLU A 27 -5.64 13.36 -20.37
N PRO A 28 -5.54 12.55 -19.30
CA PRO A 28 -4.25 11.96 -18.91
C PRO A 28 -3.83 10.78 -19.79
N PHE A 29 -4.76 10.13 -20.50
CA PHE A 29 -4.48 8.92 -21.27
C PHE A 29 -3.66 9.20 -22.54
N ASP A 30 -3.86 10.34 -23.18
CA ASP A 30 -3.11 10.72 -24.39
C ASP A 30 -1.60 10.93 -24.13
N PRO A 31 -1.18 11.75 -23.15
CA PRO A 31 0.24 11.86 -22.80
C PRO A 31 0.82 10.57 -22.22
N ALA A 32 0.05 9.78 -21.48
CA ALA A 32 0.48 8.46 -21.02
C ALA A 32 0.75 7.50 -22.17
N ALA A 33 -0.13 7.45 -23.18
CA ALA A 33 0.07 6.67 -24.39
C ALA A 33 1.26 7.18 -25.22
N ALA A 34 1.45 8.50 -25.29
CA ALA A 34 2.64 9.08 -25.96
C ALA A 34 3.94 8.59 -25.29
N ALA A 35 4.00 8.60 -23.97
CA ALA A 35 5.17 8.12 -23.23
C ALA A 35 5.44 6.61 -23.43
N LEU A 36 4.41 5.78 -23.63
CA LEU A 36 4.56 4.37 -24.01
C LEU A 36 5.07 4.22 -25.44
N ARG A 37 4.57 5.04 -26.40
CA ARG A 37 5.05 5.01 -27.79
C ARG A 37 6.53 5.41 -27.89
N ASP A 38 6.97 6.36 -27.09
CA ASP A 38 8.39 6.77 -27.04
C ASP A 38 9.30 5.61 -26.57
N ARG A 39 8.72 4.62 -25.89
CA ARG A 39 9.37 3.38 -25.44
C ARG A 39 9.10 2.17 -26.36
N GLY A 40 8.51 2.41 -27.52
CA GLY A 40 8.28 1.38 -28.54
C GLY A 40 7.00 0.55 -28.33
N VAL A 41 6.09 0.96 -27.45
CA VAL A 41 4.78 0.33 -27.26
C VAL A 41 3.74 1.13 -28.04
N ASP A 42 3.25 0.57 -29.16
CA ASP A 42 2.27 1.24 -30.02
C ASP A 42 0.86 1.13 -29.44
N VAL A 43 0.39 2.24 -28.85
CA VAL A 43 -0.92 2.35 -28.21
C VAL A 43 -1.46 3.77 -28.33
N SER A 44 -2.77 3.94 -28.60
CA SER A 44 -3.46 5.23 -28.54
C SER A 44 -3.96 5.54 -27.13
N GLY A 45 -4.34 6.82 -26.86
CA GLY A 45 -4.95 7.21 -25.60
C GLY A 45 -6.28 6.48 -25.33
N GLU A 46 -7.12 6.36 -26.37
CA GLU A 46 -8.39 5.62 -26.30
C GLU A 46 -8.17 4.13 -25.98
N GLU A 47 -7.22 3.48 -26.67
CA GLU A 47 -6.89 2.09 -26.40
C GLU A 47 -6.31 1.91 -25.00
N LEU A 48 -5.46 2.82 -24.53
CA LEU A 48 -4.90 2.78 -23.18
C LEU A 48 -5.99 2.90 -22.11
N LEU A 49 -6.96 3.80 -22.31
CA LEU A 49 -8.14 3.94 -21.44
C LEU A 49 -8.93 2.64 -21.35
N GLU A 50 -9.26 2.03 -22.50
CA GLU A 50 -10.01 0.77 -22.54
C GLU A 50 -9.24 -0.38 -21.89
N ARG A 51 -7.92 -0.42 -22.04
CA ARG A 51 -7.06 -1.42 -21.38
C ARG A 51 -7.05 -1.26 -19.87
N VAL A 52 -6.86 -0.04 -19.35
CA VAL A 52 -6.89 0.23 -17.91
C VAL A 52 -8.26 -0.12 -17.33
N ARG A 53 -9.36 0.24 -18.02
CA ARG A 53 -10.73 -0.13 -17.60
C ARG A 53 -10.89 -1.64 -17.52
N ARG A 54 -10.51 -2.36 -18.56
CA ARG A 54 -10.58 -3.83 -18.59
C ARG A 54 -9.75 -4.49 -17.49
N LEU A 55 -8.54 -3.98 -17.22
CA LEU A 55 -7.67 -4.49 -16.16
C LEU A 55 -8.25 -4.24 -14.76
N ASP A 56 -8.91 -3.09 -14.57
CA ASP A 56 -9.58 -2.73 -13.32
C ASP A 56 -10.83 -3.62 -13.11
N GLU A 57 -11.70 -3.74 -14.10
CA GLU A 57 -12.92 -4.59 -14.08
C GLU A 57 -12.59 -6.08 -13.90
N ALA A 58 -11.47 -6.55 -14.44
CA ALA A 58 -10.99 -7.92 -14.27
C ALA A 58 -10.34 -8.19 -12.90
N GLY A 59 -10.16 -7.17 -12.05
CA GLY A 59 -9.47 -7.30 -10.77
C GLY A 59 -7.95 -7.51 -10.88
N THR A 60 -7.38 -7.33 -12.07
CA THR A 60 -5.92 -7.30 -12.28
C THR A 60 -5.28 -6.08 -11.61
N LEU A 61 -6.00 -4.96 -11.59
CA LEU A 61 -5.72 -3.82 -10.75
C LEU A 61 -6.58 -3.88 -9.49
N THR A 62 -6.03 -3.46 -8.38
CA THR A 62 -6.79 -3.20 -7.15
C THR A 62 -7.56 -1.88 -7.30
N ARG A 63 -6.96 -0.93 -8.01
CA ARG A 63 -7.54 0.37 -8.39
C ARG A 63 -6.64 1.11 -9.38
N PHE A 64 -7.22 2.10 -10.03
CA PHE A 64 -6.53 3.19 -10.70
C PHE A 64 -6.72 4.45 -9.86
N GLY A 65 -5.64 5.14 -9.41
CA GLY A 65 -5.82 6.36 -8.64
C GLY A 65 -4.66 6.75 -7.73
N ALA A 66 -4.98 7.59 -6.76
CA ALA A 66 -4.02 8.12 -5.81
C ALA A 66 -3.73 7.13 -4.66
N LEU A 67 -2.46 7.00 -4.29
CA LEU A 67 -2.03 6.34 -3.06
C LEU A 67 -1.78 7.40 -2.00
N ILE A 68 -2.67 7.45 -1.02
CA ILE A 68 -2.65 8.46 0.04
C ILE A 68 -1.80 7.95 1.20
N ASP A 69 -0.95 8.84 1.76
CA ASP A 69 -0.26 8.58 3.01
C ASP A 69 -1.11 9.05 4.20
N ALA A 70 -1.57 8.11 5.00
CA ALA A 70 -2.42 8.41 6.15
C ALA A 70 -1.72 9.31 7.19
N GLY A 71 -0.40 9.13 7.39
CA GLY A 71 0.39 9.93 8.33
C GLY A 71 0.50 11.38 7.91
N GLU A 72 0.79 11.61 6.62
CA GLU A 72 1.01 12.96 6.07
C GLU A 72 -0.28 13.79 5.95
N ILE A 73 -1.44 13.16 6.13
CA ILE A 73 -2.74 13.83 6.14
C ILE A 73 -3.35 13.96 7.55
N GLY A 74 -2.54 13.70 8.60
CA GLY A 74 -2.93 13.86 10.00
C GLY A 74 -3.58 12.65 10.64
N GLY A 75 -3.69 11.53 9.94
CA GLY A 75 -4.12 10.25 10.47
C GLY A 75 -2.95 9.35 10.87
N THR A 76 -3.24 8.10 11.19
CA THR A 76 -2.22 7.08 11.40
C THR A 76 -2.73 5.70 11.00
N ALA A 77 -1.80 4.82 10.66
CA ALA A 77 -2.06 3.40 10.48
C ALA A 77 -1.04 2.59 11.28
N THR A 78 -1.53 1.70 12.13
CA THR A 78 -0.67 0.82 12.94
C THR A 78 -0.93 -0.64 12.65
N LEU A 79 0.13 -1.45 12.69
CA LEU A 79 0.03 -2.90 12.65
C LEU A 79 -0.25 -3.40 14.07
N VAL A 80 -1.16 -4.33 14.18
CA VAL A 80 -1.55 -4.93 15.45
C VAL A 80 -1.48 -6.45 15.33
N ALA A 81 -0.98 -7.11 16.36
CA ALA A 81 -0.98 -8.55 16.47
C ALA A 81 -1.80 -9.00 17.66
N MET A 82 -2.42 -10.18 17.57
CA MET A 82 -3.10 -10.82 18.69
C MET A 82 -3.07 -12.34 18.59
N CYS A 83 -3.32 -12.99 19.74
CA CYS A 83 -3.53 -14.43 19.84
C CYS A 83 -5.01 -14.76 19.80
N ALA A 84 -5.51 -15.28 18.70
CA ALA A 84 -6.87 -15.81 18.60
C ALA A 84 -6.84 -17.35 18.83
N PRO A 85 -7.62 -17.89 19.78
CA PRO A 85 -7.69 -19.34 19.99
C PRO A 85 -8.23 -20.03 18.75
N GLU A 86 -7.66 -21.17 18.40
CA GLU A 86 -8.01 -21.89 17.17
C GLU A 86 -9.49 -22.25 17.10
N GLU A 87 -10.06 -22.66 18.22
CA GLU A 87 -11.48 -23.04 18.35
C GLU A 87 -12.47 -21.87 18.25
N ARG A 88 -11.98 -20.61 18.35
CA ARG A 88 -12.77 -19.37 18.25
C ARG A 88 -12.19 -18.40 17.24
N PHE A 89 -11.30 -18.88 16.37
CA PHE A 89 -10.55 -18.01 15.45
C PHE A 89 -11.50 -17.19 14.57
N ASP A 90 -12.46 -17.84 13.93
CA ASP A 90 -13.42 -17.19 13.03
C ASP A 90 -14.30 -16.19 13.77
N GLU A 91 -14.78 -16.52 14.99
CA GLU A 91 -15.55 -15.61 15.83
C GLU A 91 -14.75 -14.33 16.18
N VAL A 92 -13.48 -14.50 16.60
CA VAL A 92 -12.61 -13.38 16.92
C VAL A 92 -12.31 -12.57 15.67
N ALA A 93 -12.11 -13.23 14.53
CA ALA A 93 -11.87 -12.54 13.25
C ALA A 93 -13.08 -11.69 12.82
N GLU A 94 -14.30 -12.21 12.99
CA GLU A 94 -15.53 -11.46 12.72
C GLU A 94 -15.67 -10.24 13.63
N GLN A 95 -15.38 -10.38 14.93
CA GLN A 95 -15.40 -9.28 15.90
C GLN A 95 -14.39 -8.19 15.50
N VAL A 96 -13.14 -8.56 15.23
CA VAL A 96 -12.10 -7.62 14.78
C VAL A 96 -12.50 -6.95 13.45
N ASN A 97 -13.04 -7.72 12.50
CA ASN A 97 -13.42 -7.22 11.19
C ASN A 97 -14.64 -6.28 11.22
N ALA A 98 -15.48 -6.35 12.27
CA ALA A 98 -16.63 -5.46 12.44
C ALA A 98 -16.20 -4.00 12.69
N HIS A 99 -15.00 -3.78 13.24
CA HIS A 99 -14.46 -2.43 13.38
C HIS A 99 -14.12 -1.84 12.02
N ARG A 100 -14.70 -0.69 11.71
CA ARG A 100 -14.46 0.01 10.43
C ARG A 100 -13.03 0.52 10.29
N GLU A 101 -12.38 0.79 11.41
CA GLU A 101 -10.98 1.22 11.52
C GLU A 101 -9.99 0.11 11.15
N VAL A 102 -10.42 -1.15 11.16
CA VAL A 102 -9.63 -2.29 10.71
C VAL A 102 -9.66 -2.36 9.18
N ALA A 103 -8.57 -1.96 8.52
CA ALA A 103 -8.44 -1.90 7.07
C ALA A 103 -8.03 -3.25 6.45
N HIS A 104 -7.14 -3.96 7.10
CA HIS A 104 -6.63 -5.26 6.67
C HIS A 104 -6.59 -6.20 7.85
N ASN A 105 -6.89 -7.49 7.66
CA ASN A 105 -6.72 -8.52 8.64
C ASN A 105 -6.28 -9.82 7.98
N TYR A 106 -5.27 -10.48 8.56
CA TYR A 106 -4.64 -11.68 8.03
C TYR A 106 -4.46 -12.72 9.12
N ARG A 107 -4.71 -13.98 8.77
CA ARG A 107 -4.21 -15.12 9.52
C ARG A 107 -2.76 -15.39 9.09
N ARG A 108 -1.86 -15.56 10.06
CA ARG A 108 -0.45 -15.87 9.80
C ARG A 108 0.02 -17.07 10.62
N GLU A 109 0.96 -17.79 10.07
CA GLU A 109 1.62 -18.91 10.78
C GLU A 109 2.56 -18.33 11.84
N HIS A 110 2.13 -18.36 13.10
CA HIS A 110 2.96 -18.08 14.26
C HIS A 110 2.32 -18.73 15.49
N PRO A 111 3.12 -19.35 16.40
CA PRO A 111 2.59 -20.16 17.51
C PRO A 111 1.76 -19.36 18.53
N HIS A 112 1.96 -18.06 18.63
CA HIS A 112 1.32 -17.21 19.64
C HIS A 112 0.52 -16.04 19.04
N LEU A 113 1.03 -15.39 18.00
CA LEU A 113 0.41 -14.23 17.37
C LEU A 113 -0.06 -14.61 15.97
N ASN A 114 -1.23 -15.20 15.87
CA ASN A 114 -1.74 -15.79 14.62
C ASN A 114 -2.73 -14.89 13.86
N MET A 115 -3.15 -13.75 14.44
CA MET A 115 -3.99 -12.74 13.79
C MET A 115 -3.28 -11.40 13.75
N TRP A 116 -3.18 -10.82 12.53
CA TRP A 116 -2.43 -9.61 12.24
C TRP A 116 -3.29 -8.65 11.44
N PHE A 117 -3.56 -7.48 11.98
CA PHE A 117 -4.44 -6.51 11.33
C PHE A 117 -3.88 -5.09 11.38
N VAL A 118 -4.36 -4.24 10.48
CA VAL A 118 -4.01 -2.83 10.41
C VAL A 118 -5.19 -2.01 10.87
N VAL A 119 -4.99 -1.22 11.92
CA VAL A 119 -5.93 -0.19 12.37
C VAL A 119 -5.52 1.13 11.72
N SER A 120 -6.46 1.79 11.05
CA SER A 120 -6.28 3.10 10.44
C SER A 120 -7.31 4.07 10.96
N VAL A 121 -6.86 5.21 11.46
CA VAL A 121 -7.68 6.26 12.06
C VAL A 121 -7.27 7.64 11.55
N SER A 122 -8.22 8.56 11.48
CA SER A 122 -7.96 9.96 11.11
C SER A 122 -7.45 10.81 12.28
N ASP A 123 -7.53 10.29 13.51
CA ASP A 123 -7.03 10.92 14.73
C ASP A 123 -6.13 9.89 15.44
N PRO A 124 -4.82 10.12 15.51
CA PRO A 124 -3.88 9.18 16.15
C PRO A 124 -4.25 8.81 17.60
N ASP A 125 -4.88 9.73 18.35
CA ASP A 125 -5.29 9.47 19.73
C ASP A 125 -6.47 8.47 19.82
N ALA A 126 -7.09 8.12 18.69
CA ALA A 126 -8.16 7.14 18.64
C ALA A 126 -7.65 5.68 18.63
N VAL A 127 -6.38 5.42 18.36
CA VAL A 127 -5.82 4.06 18.27
C VAL A 127 -6.06 3.29 19.56
N ASP A 128 -5.66 3.83 20.71
CA ASP A 128 -5.76 3.15 21.98
C ASP A 128 -7.22 2.81 22.34
N ARG A 129 -8.17 3.69 21.99
CA ARG A 129 -9.59 3.44 22.18
C ARG A 129 -10.08 2.29 21.30
N VAL A 130 -9.73 2.26 20.02
CA VAL A 130 -10.12 1.18 19.10
C VAL A 130 -9.56 -0.16 19.59
N LEU A 131 -8.30 -0.19 20.04
CA LEU A 131 -7.69 -1.40 20.59
C LEU A 131 -8.38 -1.86 21.87
N ALA A 132 -8.70 -0.94 22.79
CA ALA A 132 -9.44 -1.26 24.01
C ALA A 132 -10.85 -1.82 23.72
N ASP A 133 -11.54 -1.29 22.71
CA ASP A 133 -12.84 -1.81 22.27
C ASP A 133 -12.71 -3.23 21.71
N ILE A 134 -11.71 -3.48 20.85
CA ILE A 134 -11.40 -4.82 20.32
C ILE A 134 -11.07 -5.80 21.46
N GLU A 135 -10.25 -5.39 22.43
CA GLU A 135 -9.91 -6.22 23.59
C GLU A 135 -11.14 -6.55 24.46
N ALA A 136 -12.02 -5.57 24.67
CA ALA A 136 -13.24 -5.76 25.45
C ALA A 136 -14.22 -6.74 24.77
N GLU A 137 -14.33 -6.69 23.44
CA GLU A 137 -15.23 -7.55 22.67
C GLU A 137 -14.68 -8.96 22.50
N THR A 138 -13.40 -9.09 22.20
CA THR A 138 -12.76 -10.39 21.93
C THR A 138 -12.32 -11.12 23.21
N GLY A 139 -12.08 -10.37 24.29
CA GLY A 139 -11.43 -10.87 25.52
C GLY A 139 -9.96 -11.24 25.29
N ARG A 140 -9.30 -10.62 24.30
CA ARG A 140 -7.91 -10.90 23.90
C ARG A 140 -7.06 -9.64 23.95
N GLU A 141 -5.83 -9.80 24.43
CA GLU A 141 -4.82 -8.74 24.42
C GLU A 141 -4.36 -8.44 23.01
N THR A 142 -4.17 -7.18 22.68
CA THR A 142 -3.62 -6.68 21.43
C THR A 142 -2.21 -6.13 21.62
N TYR A 143 -1.34 -6.36 20.64
CA TYR A 143 0.03 -5.86 20.64
C TYR A 143 0.16 -4.83 19.55
N ASN A 144 0.18 -3.55 19.94
CA ASN A 144 0.30 -2.43 19.03
C ASN A 144 1.75 -2.29 18.55
N LEU A 145 1.95 -2.31 17.23
CA LEU A 145 3.24 -2.25 16.56
C LEU A 145 3.28 -1.04 15.63
N PRO A 146 3.20 0.20 16.15
CA PRO A 146 3.25 1.40 15.35
C PRO A 146 4.56 1.49 14.57
N LYS A 147 4.51 2.11 13.40
CA LYS A 147 5.71 2.41 12.62
C LYS A 147 6.54 3.47 13.36
N GLN A 148 7.73 3.09 13.80
CA GLN A 148 8.71 4.01 14.40
C GLN A 148 9.56 4.68 13.33
N ARG A 149 10.01 3.90 12.34
CA ARG A 149 10.72 4.39 11.15
C ARG A 149 10.23 3.66 9.90
N GLU A 150 10.17 4.39 8.81
CA GLU A 150 9.90 3.86 7.47
C GLU A 150 11.19 3.96 6.64
N PHE A 151 11.67 2.83 6.13
CA PHE A 151 12.82 2.79 5.23
C PHE A 151 12.38 2.63 3.77
N ARG A 152 11.24 1.93 3.54
CA ARG A 152 10.64 1.78 2.22
C ARG A 152 9.15 1.48 2.29
N VAL A 153 8.37 2.14 1.43
CA VAL A 153 6.99 1.77 1.06
C VAL A 153 6.83 1.96 -0.43
N GLU A 154 7.10 0.91 -1.18
CA GLU A 154 7.00 0.93 -2.63
C GLU A 154 6.59 -0.44 -3.16
N ALA A 155 5.28 -0.71 -3.19
CA ALA A 155 4.76 -1.95 -3.73
C ALA A 155 4.70 -1.88 -5.26
N LYS A 156 5.81 -2.25 -5.93
CA LYS A 156 5.89 -2.44 -7.38
C LYS A 156 6.06 -3.92 -7.69
N PHE A 157 5.31 -4.40 -8.67
CA PHE A 157 5.27 -5.80 -9.08
C PHE A 157 5.59 -5.90 -10.57
N PRO A 158 6.88 -6.00 -10.94
CA PRO A 158 7.28 -6.04 -12.34
C PRO A 158 6.77 -7.32 -13.01
N LEU A 159 6.28 -7.16 -14.23
CA LEU A 159 5.87 -8.26 -15.11
C LEU A 159 6.95 -8.53 -16.16
N ASP A 160 7.24 -9.81 -16.40
CA ASP A 160 8.17 -10.22 -17.43
C ASP A 160 7.62 -9.91 -18.84
N GLY A 161 8.50 -9.56 -19.78
CA GLY A 161 8.14 -9.32 -21.18
C GLY A 161 8.96 -8.21 -21.81
N PRO A 162 8.67 -7.82 -23.06
CA PRO A 162 9.27 -6.67 -23.72
C PRO A 162 8.67 -5.40 -23.10
N VAL A 163 9.14 -5.08 -21.92
CA VAL A 163 8.63 -3.96 -21.14
C VAL A 163 9.66 -2.86 -21.16
N PRO A 164 9.25 -1.60 -21.31
CA PRO A 164 10.15 -0.49 -21.08
C PRO A 164 10.79 -0.59 -19.70
N ASP A 165 12.11 -0.43 -19.61
CA ASP A 165 12.82 -0.39 -18.35
C ASP A 165 12.29 0.77 -17.50
N GLY A 166 11.79 0.44 -16.29
CA GLY A 166 11.37 1.40 -15.28
C GLY A 166 10.03 2.10 -15.53
N ASP A 167 9.63 2.93 -14.58
CA ASP A 167 8.43 3.74 -14.64
C ASP A 167 8.52 4.83 -15.73
N VAL A 168 7.36 5.25 -16.21
CA VAL A 168 7.26 6.49 -16.98
C VAL A 168 7.36 7.66 -16.01
N ASP A 169 8.31 8.56 -16.24
CA ASP A 169 8.37 9.81 -15.50
C ASP A 169 7.23 10.75 -15.92
N CYS A 170 6.22 10.82 -15.09
CA CYS A 170 5.07 11.71 -15.25
C CYS A 170 5.18 12.98 -14.38
N SER A 171 6.28 13.19 -13.66
CA SER A 171 6.45 14.30 -12.71
C SER A 171 6.34 15.66 -13.36
N GLY A 172 6.85 15.81 -14.59
CA GLY A 172 6.75 17.02 -15.39
C GLY A 172 5.39 17.27 -16.05
N LEU A 173 4.44 16.32 -15.95
CA LEU A 173 3.13 16.43 -16.55
C LEU A 173 2.09 16.90 -15.51
N GLY A 174 1.46 18.02 -15.79
CA GLY A 174 0.42 18.58 -14.93
C GLY A 174 0.73 20.03 -14.52
N PRO A 175 -0.10 20.60 -13.62
CA PRO A 175 0.11 21.94 -13.14
C PRO A 175 1.37 22.04 -12.30
N ASP A 176 2.11 23.12 -12.48
CA ASP A 176 3.21 23.49 -11.60
C ASP A 176 2.62 24.03 -10.29
N VAL A 177 3.05 23.48 -9.17
CA VAL A 177 2.50 23.79 -7.85
C VAL A 177 3.60 23.88 -6.81
N GLU A 178 3.48 24.83 -5.88
CA GLU A 178 4.35 24.94 -4.72
C GLU A 178 3.72 24.20 -3.53
N PRO A 179 4.51 23.46 -2.73
CA PRO A 179 4.06 22.91 -1.45
C PRO A 179 3.56 24.01 -0.52
N VAL A 180 2.57 23.69 0.29
CA VAL A 180 2.05 24.56 1.33
C VAL A 180 2.42 23.98 2.69
N ASP A 181 3.20 24.72 3.47
CA ASP A 181 3.57 24.32 4.84
C ASP A 181 2.33 24.43 5.74
N ARG A 182 1.62 23.30 5.82
CA ARG A 182 0.40 23.16 6.62
C ARG A 182 0.17 21.70 7.02
N ASP A 183 0.10 21.47 8.33
CA ASP A 183 -0.05 20.15 8.92
C ASP A 183 -1.48 19.57 8.79
N THR A 184 -2.49 20.42 8.49
CA THR A 184 -3.88 19.98 8.47
C THR A 184 -4.54 20.25 7.13
N LEU A 185 -5.41 19.33 6.71
CA LEU A 185 -6.27 19.50 5.53
C LEU A 185 -7.40 20.49 5.81
N THR A 186 -7.72 21.33 4.84
CA THR A 186 -8.98 22.07 4.84
C THR A 186 -10.17 21.11 4.67
N PRO A 187 -11.41 21.53 5.00
CA PRO A 187 -12.59 20.70 4.75
C PRO A 187 -12.69 20.24 3.28
N ALA A 188 -12.50 21.12 2.30
CA ALA A 188 -12.56 20.76 0.89
C ALA A 188 -11.45 19.78 0.47
N GLU A 189 -10.25 19.88 1.04
CA GLU A 189 -9.15 18.91 0.81
C GLU A 189 -9.44 17.57 1.44
N ARG A 190 -10.08 17.55 2.61
CA ARG A 190 -10.55 16.32 3.25
C ARG A 190 -11.60 15.63 2.40
N ASP A 191 -12.58 16.37 1.87
CA ASP A 191 -13.60 15.84 0.96
C ASP A 191 -12.96 15.26 -0.30
N LEU A 192 -11.92 15.93 -0.86
CA LEU A 192 -11.17 15.40 -2.00
C LEU A 192 -10.47 14.09 -1.65
N VAL A 193 -9.80 14.00 -0.50
CA VAL A 193 -9.15 12.76 -0.04
C VAL A 193 -10.16 11.63 0.07
N VAL A 194 -11.32 11.87 0.69
CA VAL A 194 -12.40 10.88 0.81
C VAL A 194 -12.91 10.42 -0.56
N GLU A 195 -13.04 11.35 -1.52
CA GLU A 195 -13.51 11.03 -2.87
C GLU A 195 -12.54 10.16 -3.66
N ILE A 196 -11.21 10.39 -3.52
CA ILE A 196 -10.20 9.71 -4.33
C ILE A 196 -9.51 8.52 -3.62
N GLN A 197 -9.80 8.26 -2.34
CA GLN A 197 -9.11 7.21 -1.58
C GLN A 197 -9.39 5.78 -2.09
N ASP A 198 -10.55 5.55 -2.69
CA ASP A 198 -10.92 4.25 -3.27
C ASP A 198 -10.49 4.11 -4.74
N GLY A 199 -9.97 5.19 -5.36
CA GLY A 199 -9.51 5.26 -6.74
C GLY A 199 -10.08 6.46 -7.49
N LEU A 200 -9.63 6.60 -8.74
CA LEU A 200 -10.18 7.57 -9.69
C LEU A 200 -11.10 6.85 -10.68
N PRO A 201 -12.15 7.50 -11.20
CA PRO A 201 -12.93 6.92 -12.27
C PRO A 201 -12.06 6.70 -13.52
N VAL A 202 -12.21 5.54 -14.17
CA VAL A 202 -11.45 5.20 -15.39
C VAL A 202 -12.20 5.77 -16.60
N THR A 203 -12.05 7.07 -16.82
CA THR A 203 -12.70 7.87 -17.89
C THR A 203 -11.68 8.73 -18.61
N GLU A 204 -12.07 9.38 -19.70
CA GLU A 204 -11.20 10.31 -20.44
C GLU A 204 -10.76 11.49 -19.58
N THR A 205 -11.61 11.93 -18.62
CA THR A 205 -11.39 13.13 -17.80
C THR A 205 -11.58 12.82 -16.30
N PRO A 206 -10.81 11.89 -15.69
CA PRO A 206 -11.05 11.37 -14.33
C PRO A 206 -11.08 12.48 -13.27
N TYR A 207 -10.23 13.49 -13.41
CA TYR A 207 -10.18 14.61 -12.46
C TYR A 207 -11.37 15.58 -12.58
N ALA A 208 -12.00 15.65 -13.76
CA ALA A 208 -13.21 16.43 -13.94
C ALA A 208 -14.41 15.71 -13.32
N ASP A 209 -14.44 14.37 -13.41
CA ASP A 209 -15.50 13.57 -12.80
C ASP A 209 -15.43 13.63 -11.27
N VAL A 210 -14.22 13.57 -10.68
CA VAL A 210 -14.00 13.82 -9.24
C VAL A 210 -14.49 15.22 -8.86
N ALA A 211 -14.14 16.25 -9.64
CA ALA A 211 -14.56 17.62 -9.39
C ALA A 211 -16.10 17.78 -9.44
N ALA A 212 -16.76 17.10 -10.35
CA ALA A 212 -18.21 17.09 -10.44
C ALA A 212 -18.88 16.46 -9.20
N GLY A 213 -18.29 15.38 -8.65
CA GLY A 213 -18.74 14.76 -7.39
C GLY A 213 -18.61 15.67 -6.17
N LEU A 214 -17.68 16.63 -6.22
CA LEU A 214 -17.38 17.56 -5.13
C LEU A 214 -17.98 18.97 -5.35
N ASP A 215 -18.66 19.24 -6.45
CA ASP A 215 -19.07 20.59 -6.90
C ASP A 215 -17.88 21.58 -6.90
N ALA A 216 -16.73 21.12 -7.42
CA ALA A 216 -15.47 21.82 -7.39
C ALA A 216 -14.95 22.15 -8.80
N ASP A 217 -13.94 23.03 -8.90
CA ASP A 217 -13.22 23.32 -10.14
C ASP A 217 -12.25 22.18 -10.52
N PRO A 218 -12.32 21.60 -11.73
CA PRO A 218 -11.40 20.53 -12.15
C PRO A 218 -9.93 20.92 -12.11
N GLY A 219 -9.63 22.19 -12.33
CA GLY A 219 -8.27 22.72 -12.19
C GLY A 219 -7.81 22.74 -10.73
N TRP A 220 -8.71 23.04 -9.80
CA TRP A 220 -8.41 22.97 -8.37
C TRP A 220 -8.09 21.52 -7.95
N VAL A 221 -8.88 20.54 -8.39
CA VAL A 221 -8.63 19.11 -8.10
C VAL A 221 -7.24 18.70 -8.55
N ARG A 222 -6.87 18.96 -9.81
CA ARG A 222 -5.54 18.63 -10.34
C ARG A 222 -4.41 19.34 -9.57
N ARG A 223 -4.55 20.64 -9.30
CA ARG A 223 -3.54 21.39 -8.53
C ARG A 223 -3.40 20.85 -7.11
N THR A 224 -4.51 20.48 -6.47
CA THR A 224 -4.48 19.93 -5.11
C THR A 224 -3.82 18.56 -5.07
N ILE A 225 -4.13 17.66 -6.00
CA ILE A 225 -3.48 16.34 -6.10
C ILE A 225 -1.97 16.48 -6.37
N LYS A 226 -1.56 17.35 -7.29
CA LYS A 226 -0.13 17.61 -7.57
C LYS A 226 0.59 18.24 -6.37
N ARG A 227 -0.09 19.12 -5.63
CA ARG A 227 0.46 19.66 -4.40
C ARG A 227 0.60 18.59 -3.33
N PHE A 228 -0.38 17.71 -3.17
CA PHE A 228 -0.31 16.57 -2.24
C PHE A 228 0.81 15.60 -2.59
N ASP A 229 1.08 15.39 -3.88
CA ASP A 229 2.24 14.63 -4.36
C ASP A 229 3.56 15.31 -3.94
N ALA A 230 3.69 16.62 -4.16
CA ALA A 230 4.86 17.39 -3.74
C ALA A 230 5.05 17.48 -2.21
N GLU A 231 3.96 17.37 -1.44
CA GLU A 231 3.94 17.39 0.03
C GLU A 231 4.06 15.98 0.65
N GLY A 232 4.12 14.91 -0.15
CA GLY A 232 4.13 13.52 0.33
C GLY A 232 2.79 12.98 0.81
N LYS A 233 1.71 13.79 0.82
CA LYS A 233 0.35 13.39 1.20
C LYS A 233 -0.27 12.40 0.23
N VAL A 234 0.10 12.48 -1.04
CA VAL A 234 -0.13 11.48 -2.07
C VAL A 234 1.22 10.94 -2.50
N ARG A 235 1.47 9.65 -2.30
CA ARG A 235 2.73 9.02 -2.68
C ARG A 235 2.90 8.95 -4.20
N ARG A 236 1.82 8.73 -4.92
CA ARG A 236 1.72 8.75 -6.39
C ARG A 236 0.26 8.66 -6.84
N VAL A 237 0.02 9.02 -8.09
CA VAL A 237 -1.20 8.63 -8.83
C VAL A 237 -0.78 7.59 -9.87
N GLY A 238 -1.49 6.47 -9.99
CA GLY A 238 -1.11 5.44 -10.95
C GLY A 238 -2.00 4.22 -10.93
N VAL A 239 -1.56 3.16 -11.62
CA VAL A 239 -2.20 1.85 -11.51
C VAL A 239 -1.67 1.13 -10.27
N VAL A 240 -2.57 0.53 -9.51
CA VAL A 240 -2.23 -0.27 -8.33
C VAL A 240 -2.55 -1.73 -8.64
N PRO A 241 -1.57 -2.55 -9.00
CA PRO A 241 -1.82 -3.91 -9.39
C PRO A 241 -2.23 -4.78 -8.20
N ASN A 242 -3.08 -5.76 -8.48
CA ASN A 242 -3.37 -6.85 -7.58
C ASN A 242 -2.24 -7.89 -7.70
N HIS A 243 -1.32 -7.89 -6.76
CA HIS A 243 -0.16 -8.77 -6.82
C HIS A 243 -0.52 -10.26 -6.88
N TYR A 244 -1.64 -10.69 -6.29
CA TYR A 244 -2.12 -12.07 -6.43
C TYR A 244 -2.54 -12.39 -7.87
N ALA A 245 -3.28 -11.48 -8.53
CA ALA A 245 -3.65 -11.62 -9.94
C ALA A 245 -2.41 -11.59 -10.86
N LEU A 246 -1.32 -10.94 -10.42
CA LEU A 246 -0.02 -10.97 -11.11
C LEU A 246 0.84 -12.20 -10.79
N GLY A 247 0.32 -13.14 -10.00
CA GLY A 247 1.00 -14.39 -9.66
C GLY A 247 1.97 -14.29 -8.49
N TYR A 248 2.03 -13.15 -7.78
CA TYR A 248 2.81 -13.02 -6.55
C TYR A 248 1.99 -13.55 -5.37
N THR A 249 1.95 -14.87 -5.21
CA THR A 249 1.12 -15.56 -4.21
C THR A 249 1.85 -15.82 -2.90
N GLU A 250 3.19 -15.87 -2.95
CA GLU A 250 4.03 -16.14 -1.80
C GLU A 250 4.47 -14.85 -1.11
N ASN A 251 3.74 -14.46 -0.07
CA ASN A 251 3.94 -13.19 0.63
C ASN A 251 4.54 -13.46 2.02
N GLY A 252 5.85 -13.25 2.15
CA GLY A 252 6.59 -13.40 3.39
C GLY A 252 6.80 -12.07 4.09
N MET A 253 6.24 -11.90 5.29
CA MET A 253 6.64 -10.82 6.19
C MET A 253 7.79 -11.33 7.06
N THR A 254 9.02 -10.99 6.68
CA THR A 254 10.19 -11.33 7.49
C THR A 254 10.30 -10.35 8.66
N VAL A 255 10.62 -10.88 9.83
CA VAL A 255 10.75 -10.13 11.08
C VAL A 255 12.09 -10.46 11.75
N TRP A 256 12.75 -9.45 12.29
CA TRP A 256 14.13 -9.52 12.72
C TRP A 256 14.33 -8.81 14.05
N ASP A 257 15.11 -9.39 14.96
CA ASP A 257 15.61 -8.75 16.17
C ASP A 257 16.96 -8.07 15.86
N VAL A 258 16.90 -6.92 15.21
CA VAL A 258 18.07 -6.15 14.79
C VAL A 258 18.63 -5.40 16.00
N PRO A 259 19.95 -5.49 16.31
CA PRO A 259 20.54 -4.68 17.35
C PRO A 259 20.32 -3.19 17.11
N ASP A 260 19.98 -2.44 18.17
CA ASP A 260 19.54 -1.04 18.05
C ASP A 260 20.65 -0.12 17.49
N ASP A 261 21.91 -0.49 17.67
CA ASP A 261 23.08 0.28 17.19
C ASP A 261 23.38 0.10 15.70
N VAL A 262 22.77 -0.88 15.02
CA VAL A 262 22.98 -1.13 13.57
C VAL A 262 21.72 -0.90 12.72
N VAL A 263 20.56 -0.65 13.32
CA VAL A 263 19.29 -0.45 12.59
C VAL A 263 19.39 0.68 11.56
N ASP A 264 20.13 1.75 11.88
CA ASP A 264 20.31 2.91 11.00
C ASP A 264 21.04 2.57 9.69
N GLU A 265 21.89 1.55 9.71
CA GLU A 265 22.66 1.09 8.54
C GLU A 265 21.92 -0.03 7.80
N VAL A 266 21.33 -0.95 8.54
CA VAL A 266 20.57 -2.10 8.01
C VAL A 266 19.31 -1.67 7.25
N GLY A 267 18.57 -0.72 7.81
CA GLY A 267 17.31 -0.28 7.25
C GLY A 267 17.43 0.17 5.79
N PRO A 268 18.30 1.14 5.46
CA PRO A 268 18.55 1.56 4.08
C PRO A 268 19.10 0.44 3.19
N ALA A 269 19.96 -0.43 3.72
CA ALA A 269 20.54 -1.54 2.96
C ALA A 269 19.46 -2.54 2.51
N VAL A 270 18.59 -2.98 3.43
CA VAL A 270 17.48 -3.88 3.11
C VAL A 270 16.44 -3.18 2.21
N ALA A 271 16.17 -1.90 2.46
CA ALA A 271 15.27 -1.10 1.65
C ALA A 271 15.75 -0.92 0.20
N SER A 272 17.07 -1.03 -0.07
CA SER A 272 17.62 -0.96 -1.41
C SER A 272 17.37 -2.21 -2.27
N LEU A 273 16.96 -3.32 -1.67
CA LEU A 273 16.59 -4.54 -2.39
C LEU A 273 15.26 -4.31 -3.13
N GLU A 274 15.27 -4.37 -4.46
CA GLU A 274 14.12 -3.99 -5.31
C GLU A 274 12.85 -4.80 -5.01
N PHE A 275 13.01 -6.06 -4.58
CA PHE A 275 11.90 -6.95 -4.26
C PHE A 275 11.32 -6.74 -2.84
N VAL A 276 11.94 -5.91 -2.01
CA VAL A 276 11.41 -5.52 -0.70
C VAL A 276 10.43 -4.38 -0.89
N THR A 277 9.15 -4.63 -0.69
CA THR A 277 8.10 -3.64 -0.93
C THR A 277 7.85 -2.73 0.26
N HIS A 278 8.06 -3.23 1.46
CA HIS A 278 7.86 -2.50 2.71
C HIS A 278 8.98 -2.85 3.67
N CYS A 279 9.54 -1.84 4.32
CA CYS A 279 10.61 -2.01 5.28
C CYS A 279 10.44 -1.00 6.41
N TYR A 280 10.27 -1.50 7.64
CA TYR A 280 9.94 -0.69 8.82
C TYR A 280 10.70 -1.11 10.05
N GLU A 281 10.93 -0.14 10.96
CA GLU A 281 11.17 -0.41 12.36
C GLU A 281 9.89 -0.22 13.16
N ARG A 282 9.66 -1.14 14.12
CA ARG A 282 8.51 -1.18 15.02
C ARG A 282 8.96 -1.55 16.44
N PRO A 283 8.16 -1.26 17.48
CA PRO A 283 8.56 -1.62 18.85
C PRO A 283 8.56 -3.14 19.07
N ARG A 284 9.45 -3.58 19.97
CA ARG A 284 9.38 -4.91 20.57
C ARG A 284 8.33 -4.91 21.68
N HIS A 285 7.79 -6.09 22.01
CA HIS A 285 6.99 -6.32 23.23
C HIS A 285 7.69 -7.35 24.08
N GLU A 286 8.21 -6.91 25.24
CA GLU A 286 9.03 -7.74 26.14
C GLU A 286 8.32 -9.05 26.52
N GLY A 287 8.98 -10.18 26.35
CA GLY A 287 8.45 -11.51 26.69
C GLY A 287 7.41 -12.06 25.71
N VAL A 288 7.00 -11.29 24.68
CA VAL A 288 5.99 -11.71 23.70
C VAL A 288 6.50 -11.61 22.26
N TRP A 289 7.10 -10.47 21.90
CA TRP A 289 7.53 -10.17 20.54
C TRP A 289 8.91 -9.52 20.53
N PRO A 290 9.96 -10.27 20.18
CA PRO A 290 11.34 -9.75 20.26
C PRO A 290 11.73 -8.90 19.05
N TYR A 291 11.04 -9.01 17.92
CA TYR A 291 11.46 -8.43 16.65
C TYR A 291 11.10 -6.95 16.54
N ASN A 292 12.06 -6.14 16.07
CA ASN A 292 11.87 -4.70 15.85
C ASN A 292 11.96 -4.29 14.38
N PHE A 293 12.36 -5.18 13.48
CA PHE A 293 12.53 -4.85 12.07
C PHE A 293 11.69 -5.76 11.19
N PHE A 294 11.00 -5.18 10.22
CA PHE A 294 10.04 -5.85 9.36
C PHE A 294 10.38 -5.58 7.90
N ALA A 295 10.52 -6.61 7.09
CA ALA A 295 10.70 -6.49 5.65
C ALA A 295 9.72 -7.41 4.92
N MET A 296 8.92 -6.82 4.01
CA MET A 296 7.93 -7.56 3.24
C MET A 296 8.51 -7.97 1.89
N THR A 297 8.51 -9.27 1.64
CA THR A 297 8.91 -9.87 0.36
C THR A 297 7.73 -10.53 -0.33
N HIS A 298 7.76 -10.58 -1.64
CA HIS A 298 6.76 -11.25 -2.45
C HIS A 298 7.44 -12.17 -3.46
N GLY A 299 6.90 -13.35 -3.69
CA GLY A 299 7.39 -14.31 -4.67
C GLY A 299 6.26 -14.88 -5.52
N ARG A 300 6.58 -15.37 -6.72
CA ARG A 300 5.65 -16.10 -7.59
C ARG A 300 5.70 -17.60 -7.34
N SER A 301 6.65 -18.04 -6.52
CA SER A 301 6.78 -19.42 -6.07
C SER A 301 7.50 -19.45 -4.73
N GLU A 302 7.30 -20.54 -4.00
CA GLU A 302 8.00 -20.80 -2.74
C GLU A 302 9.53 -20.70 -2.89
N ALA A 303 10.09 -21.27 -3.98
CA ALA A 303 11.52 -21.19 -4.24
C ALA A 303 12.01 -19.76 -4.52
N GLU A 304 11.19 -18.88 -5.11
CA GLU A 304 11.52 -17.47 -5.30
C GLU A 304 11.43 -16.72 -3.98
N SER A 305 10.35 -16.94 -3.22
CA SER A 305 10.17 -16.34 -1.89
C SER A 305 11.35 -16.68 -0.98
N GLN A 306 11.73 -17.97 -0.93
CA GLN A 306 12.85 -18.42 -0.13
C GLN A 306 14.18 -17.76 -0.54
N ARG A 307 14.48 -17.66 -1.84
CA ARG A 307 15.69 -16.95 -2.30
C ARG A 307 15.71 -15.49 -1.88
N ARG A 308 14.57 -14.78 -1.94
CA ARG A 308 14.46 -13.39 -1.52
C ARG A 308 14.66 -13.22 -0.01
N ILE A 309 14.11 -14.13 0.78
CA ILE A 309 14.33 -14.16 2.24
C ILE A 309 15.81 -14.38 2.55
N GLU A 310 16.47 -15.33 1.88
CA GLU A 310 17.91 -15.56 2.05
C GLU A 310 18.77 -14.36 1.62
N GLU A 311 18.35 -13.60 0.61
CA GLU A 311 19.03 -12.38 0.19
C GLU A 311 18.88 -11.25 1.21
N VAL A 312 17.69 -11.10 1.84
CA VAL A 312 17.51 -10.20 2.99
C VAL A 312 18.44 -10.60 4.13
N ARG A 313 18.48 -11.92 4.49
CA ARG A 313 19.36 -12.44 5.53
C ARG A 313 20.83 -12.17 5.23
N ALA A 314 21.29 -12.47 4.01
CA ALA A 314 22.68 -12.22 3.60
C ALA A 314 23.06 -10.73 3.65
N THR A 315 22.09 -9.84 3.37
CA THR A 315 22.27 -8.39 3.53
C THR A 315 22.47 -8.04 4.98
N MET A 316 21.67 -8.60 5.88
CA MET A 316 21.78 -8.35 7.32
C MET A 316 23.06 -8.93 7.94
N ASP A 317 23.48 -10.14 7.51
CA ASP A 317 24.75 -10.76 7.93
C ASP A 317 25.98 -9.86 7.67
N GLY A 318 25.86 -8.89 6.79
CA GLY A 318 26.90 -7.89 6.56
C GLY A 318 27.10 -6.88 7.70
N TYR A 319 26.16 -6.80 8.65
CA TYR A 319 26.14 -5.82 9.73
C TYR A 319 26.30 -6.44 11.12
N TRP A 320 25.75 -7.62 11.34
CA TRP A 320 25.91 -8.40 12.58
C TRP A 320 25.81 -9.89 12.29
N ASP A 321 26.21 -10.74 13.25
CA ASP A 321 26.14 -12.21 13.13
C ASP A 321 24.71 -12.68 13.39
N VAL A 322 23.93 -12.87 12.32
CA VAL A 322 22.50 -13.24 12.38
C VAL A 322 22.34 -14.71 12.77
N SER A 323 21.84 -14.95 13.96
CA SER A 323 21.54 -16.29 14.48
C SER A 323 20.16 -16.78 14.07
N GLU A 324 19.91 -18.09 14.20
CA GLU A 324 18.63 -18.72 13.80
C GLU A 324 17.42 -18.21 14.62
N GLY A 325 17.62 -17.71 15.82
CA GLY A 325 16.59 -17.16 16.71
C GLY A 325 16.32 -15.68 16.53
N ASP A 326 17.13 -14.97 15.74
CA ASP A 326 17.04 -13.53 15.56
C ASP A 326 16.00 -13.11 14.49
N TRP A 327 15.37 -14.07 13.84
CA TRP A 327 14.41 -13.80 12.78
C TRP A 327 13.36 -14.89 12.63
N ASP A 328 12.25 -14.52 11.97
CA ASP A 328 11.18 -15.42 11.55
C ASP A 328 10.52 -14.93 10.25
N THR A 329 9.71 -15.78 9.63
CA THR A 329 8.92 -15.41 8.46
C THR A 329 7.45 -15.75 8.70
N LEU A 330 6.61 -14.74 8.69
CA LEU A 330 5.18 -14.88 8.88
C LEU A 330 4.50 -14.96 7.51
N PHE A 331 4.21 -16.16 7.05
CA PHE A 331 3.40 -16.37 5.85
C PHE A 331 1.92 -16.10 6.12
N SER A 332 1.26 -15.44 5.17
CA SER A 332 -0.19 -15.26 5.23
C SER A 332 -0.88 -16.51 4.74
N THR A 333 -1.65 -17.15 5.62
CA THR A 333 -2.44 -18.35 5.27
C THR A 333 -3.86 -18.01 4.85
N GLU A 334 -4.37 -16.86 5.30
CA GLU A 334 -5.73 -16.43 4.98
C GLU A 334 -5.84 -14.91 5.04
N ILE A 335 -6.60 -14.33 4.10
CA ILE A 335 -6.99 -12.91 4.09
C ILE A 335 -8.37 -12.82 4.71
N LEU A 336 -8.46 -12.26 5.92
CA LEU A 336 -9.70 -12.13 6.67
C LEU A 336 -10.45 -10.85 6.34
N LYS A 337 -9.73 -9.76 6.01
CA LYS A 337 -10.26 -8.47 5.54
C LYS A 337 -9.24 -7.74 4.68
N LYS A 338 -9.68 -7.10 3.60
CA LYS A 338 -8.84 -6.26 2.74
C LYS A 338 -9.68 -5.13 2.12
N THR A 339 -9.79 -4.01 2.83
CA THR A 339 -10.61 -2.86 2.40
C THR A 339 -9.80 -1.61 2.05
N GLY A 340 -8.47 -1.65 2.15
CA GLY A 340 -7.64 -0.46 2.01
C GLY A 340 -7.67 0.45 3.25
N ILE A 341 -6.70 1.34 3.35
CA ILE A 341 -6.63 2.36 4.40
C ILE A 341 -7.64 3.44 4.03
N ARG A 342 -8.61 3.72 4.91
CA ARG A 342 -9.66 4.72 4.71
C ARG A 342 -9.55 5.82 5.75
N MET A 343 -9.69 7.05 5.30
CA MET A 343 -10.04 8.15 6.18
C MET A 343 -11.53 8.09 6.52
N ALA A 344 -11.92 8.76 7.61
CA ALA A 344 -13.33 8.84 8.02
C ALA A 344 -14.22 9.28 6.85
N GLU A 345 -15.40 8.68 6.75
CA GLU A 345 -16.47 9.09 5.85
C GLU A 345 -16.75 10.60 6.00
N ARG A 346 -17.30 11.22 4.92
CA ARG A 346 -17.83 12.59 4.99
C ARG A 346 -18.66 12.70 6.27
N ALA A 347 -18.42 13.72 7.07
CA ALA A 347 -19.32 14.03 8.18
C ALA A 347 -20.72 14.15 7.57
N ASP A 348 -21.64 13.28 8.00
CA ASP A 348 -23.03 13.33 7.55
C ASP A 348 -23.51 14.77 7.65
N ALA A 349 -23.95 15.31 6.51
CA ALA A 349 -24.52 16.66 6.40
C ALA A 349 -25.88 16.79 7.12
N ASN A 350 -26.15 15.92 8.09
CA ASN A 350 -27.39 15.88 8.86
C ASN A 350 -27.09 15.72 10.35
N THR A 351 -26.59 16.78 10.97
CA THR A 351 -26.85 17.02 12.40
C THR A 351 -26.99 18.53 12.59
N GLU A 352 -28.15 19.06 12.25
CA GLU A 352 -28.72 20.25 12.88
C GLU A 352 -29.80 19.82 13.88
#